data_e1f3b66f15f139fd35330db3f4c7f288
#
_entry.id   e1f3b66f15f139fd35330db3f4c7f288
#
_cell.length_a   1.000
_cell.length_b   1.000
_cell.length_c   1.000
_cell.angle_alpha   90.00
_cell.angle_beta   90.00
_cell.angle_gamma   90.00
#
_symmetry.space_group_name_H-M   'P 1'
#
loop_
_entity.id
_entity.type
_entity.pdbx_description
1 polymer ?
#
loop_
_entity_poly.entity_id
_entity_poly.type
_entity_poly.pdbx_seq_one_letter_code
_entity_poly.pdbx_strand_id
1 'polypeptide(L)'
;MKVERAAAGAAIDGVLKYVNHGDDRTKALLNLTDFVQKFTGNMFAEKTFDNIRTMLQNPDNKWVQYVNRGLDELDPQVIKMTALNLGFQAAFVGTKQIRMNREKYNCNIPWTMLMDPTSACNLHCTGCWAAEYGHLLNLSFEDMDRVITQGKELGIYLYMLTGGEPLVRKKDIIRLCEKHNDCEFHAFTNGTLVDEEFCNEMERVGNLTLSISLEGYEKVNDGRRGKGVYEKVMHAMDLLKAHGQIFGTSICYTRANIETVTSDEFLDMIIEKGCRYAWYFHYMPVGNDAAVDLLPTKEQREYMYHRVREIRGFTGGKQIFAFDFQNDGEYVGGCIAGGRRYLHINANGDVDPCVFIHYSNANIYKESLLDGLKSPIFMAYHDLSLIHI
;
A
#
# COMPACT_ATOMS: atom_id res chain seq x y z
N MET A 1 5.21 18.05 17.71
CA MET A 1 4.77 17.45 16.42
C MET A 1 4.88 18.38 15.21
N LYS A 2 4.22 19.55 15.12
CA LYS A 2 4.36 20.43 13.92
C LYS A 2 5.80 20.89 13.66
N VAL A 3 6.54 21.27 14.72
CA VAL A 3 7.94 21.72 14.61
C VAL A 3 8.88 20.58 14.18
N GLU A 4 8.71 19.41 14.76
CA GLU A 4 9.52 18.22 14.44
C GLU A 4 9.29 17.77 12.99
N ARG A 5 8.03 17.78 12.52
CA ARG A 5 7.69 17.49 11.12
C ARG A 5 8.29 18.51 10.16
N ALA A 6 8.25 19.81 10.49
CA ALA A 6 8.87 20.86 9.68
C ALA A 6 10.41 20.67 9.59
N ALA A 7 11.05 20.32 10.71
CA ALA A 7 12.47 20.02 10.75
C ALA A 7 12.83 18.77 9.93
N ALA A 8 12.02 17.72 10.02
CA ALA A 8 12.17 16.51 9.20
C ALA A 8 12.01 16.83 7.71
N GLY A 9 11.00 17.64 7.34
CA GLY A 9 10.80 18.08 5.97
C GLY A 9 11.99 18.86 5.40
N ALA A 10 12.54 19.80 6.18
CA ALA A 10 13.72 20.56 5.79
C ALA A 10 14.98 19.66 5.63
N ALA A 11 15.12 18.64 6.49
CA ALA A 11 16.20 17.67 6.39
C ALA A 11 16.06 16.82 5.10
N ILE A 12 14.84 16.36 4.78
CA ILE A 12 14.57 15.62 3.54
C ILE A 12 14.86 16.50 2.31
N ASP A 13 14.44 17.77 2.29
CA ASP A 13 14.76 18.71 1.22
C ASP A 13 16.27 18.88 1.02
N GLY A 14 17.00 19.00 2.13
CA GLY A 14 18.47 19.10 2.09
C GLY A 14 19.11 17.85 1.49
N VAL A 15 18.62 16.68 1.86
CA VAL A 15 19.10 15.39 1.34
C VAL A 15 18.78 15.26 -0.15
N LEU A 16 17.54 15.53 -0.57
CA LEU A 16 17.15 15.44 -1.99
C LEU A 16 17.98 16.38 -2.87
N LYS A 17 18.21 17.63 -2.41
CA LYS A 17 19.10 18.56 -3.11
C LYS A 17 20.53 18.01 -3.23
N TYR A 18 21.07 17.46 -2.14
CA TYR A 18 22.42 16.91 -2.13
C TYR A 18 22.55 15.67 -3.03
N VAL A 19 21.56 14.78 -3.01
CA VAL A 19 21.52 13.56 -3.84
C VAL A 19 21.35 13.88 -5.33
N ASN A 20 20.54 14.90 -5.67
CA ASN A 20 20.25 15.25 -7.06
C ASN A 20 21.29 16.16 -7.72
N HIS A 21 22.04 16.95 -6.94
CA HIS A 21 23.00 17.93 -7.47
C HIS A 21 24.44 17.66 -7.02
N GLY A 22 24.69 16.62 -6.21
CA GLY A 22 26.02 16.24 -5.76
C GLY A 22 26.79 15.43 -6.81
N ASP A 23 28.12 15.61 -6.86
CA ASP A 23 29.02 14.86 -7.77
C ASP A 23 29.09 13.35 -7.44
N ASP A 24 28.65 12.93 -6.27
CA ASP A 24 28.69 11.54 -5.80
C ASP A 24 27.41 11.15 -5.04
N ARG A 25 26.45 10.59 -5.78
CA ARG A 25 25.16 10.12 -5.26
C ARG A 25 25.34 9.01 -4.22
N THR A 26 26.31 8.11 -4.40
CA THR A 26 26.60 7.03 -3.45
C THR A 26 27.01 7.59 -2.10
N LYS A 27 27.89 8.58 -2.08
CA LYS A 27 28.32 9.27 -0.86
C LYS A 27 27.17 9.98 -0.16
N ALA A 28 26.27 10.58 -0.94
CA ALA A 28 25.06 11.23 -0.41
C ALA A 28 24.14 10.25 0.29
N LEU A 29 23.90 9.08 -0.32
CA LEU A 29 23.07 8.01 0.26
C LEU A 29 23.72 7.36 1.49
N LEU A 30 25.04 7.20 1.52
CA LEU A 30 25.77 6.74 2.70
C LEU A 30 25.64 7.73 3.86
N ASN A 31 25.83 9.02 3.62
CA ASN A 31 25.63 10.06 4.63
C ASN A 31 24.20 10.11 5.17
N LEU A 32 23.20 9.90 4.29
CA LEU A 32 21.80 9.77 4.70
C LEU A 32 21.61 8.55 5.60
N THR A 33 22.18 7.42 5.25
CA THR A 33 22.12 6.18 6.05
C THR A 33 22.66 6.42 7.46
N ASP A 34 23.81 7.09 7.57
CA ASP A 34 24.43 7.45 8.88
C ASP A 34 23.54 8.42 9.67
N PHE A 35 22.95 9.39 9.01
CA PHE A 35 22.01 10.33 9.66
C PHE A 35 20.78 9.60 10.19
N VAL A 36 20.14 8.73 9.36
CA VAL A 36 18.97 7.95 9.77
C VAL A 36 19.31 7.02 10.94
N GLN A 37 20.47 6.36 10.93
CA GLN A 37 20.90 5.51 12.04
C GLN A 37 21.01 6.29 13.35
N LYS A 38 21.66 7.47 13.32
CA LYS A 38 21.78 8.34 14.51
C LYS A 38 20.41 8.83 15.00
N PHE A 39 19.51 9.16 14.08
CA PHE A 39 18.19 9.69 14.41
C PHE A 39 17.27 8.62 14.98
N THR A 40 17.30 7.39 14.44
CA THR A 40 16.42 6.30 14.85
C THR A 40 16.94 5.53 16.08
N GLY A 41 18.20 5.72 16.45
CA GLY A 41 18.84 5.05 17.61
C GLY A 41 18.70 3.53 17.52
N ASN A 42 18.22 2.89 18.58
CA ASN A 42 18.05 1.43 18.67
C ASN A 42 16.74 0.90 18.07
N MET A 43 16.03 1.70 17.25
CA MET A 43 14.76 1.26 16.65
C MET A 43 14.97 0.14 15.63
N PHE A 44 16.10 0.14 14.94
CA PHE A 44 16.50 -0.89 13.97
C PHE A 44 17.83 -1.52 14.41
N ALA A 45 18.01 -2.80 14.07
CA ALA A 45 19.26 -3.50 14.34
C ALA A 45 20.43 -2.84 13.58
N GLU A 46 21.58 -2.71 14.21
CA GLU A 46 22.80 -2.13 13.62
C GLU A 46 23.17 -2.80 12.29
N LYS A 47 23.07 -4.13 12.24
CA LYS A 47 23.29 -4.93 11.02
C LYS A 47 22.46 -4.48 9.82
N THR A 48 21.27 -3.88 10.04
CA THR A 48 20.44 -3.33 8.95
C THR A 48 21.16 -2.22 8.22
N PHE A 49 21.76 -1.29 8.98
CA PHE A 49 22.50 -0.16 8.40
C PHE A 49 23.79 -0.60 7.73
N ASP A 50 24.48 -1.61 8.28
CA ASP A 50 25.70 -2.16 7.68
C ASP A 50 25.40 -2.86 6.35
N ASN A 51 24.28 -3.58 6.27
CA ASN A 51 23.82 -4.18 5.02
C ASN A 51 23.49 -3.10 3.97
N ILE A 52 22.84 -1.99 4.37
CA ILE A 52 22.55 -0.86 3.48
C ILE A 52 23.85 -0.22 2.98
N ARG A 53 24.84 0.02 3.85
CA ARG A 53 26.15 0.57 3.44
C ARG A 53 26.86 -0.34 2.43
N THR A 54 26.91 -1.65 2.74
CA THR A 54 27.51 -2.64 1.84
C THR A 54 26.82 -2.66 0.47
N MET A 55 25.50 -2.60 0.47
CA MET A 55 24.70 -2.54 -0.75
C MET A 55 25.01 -1.27 -1.56
N LEU A 56 25.02 -0.10 -0.92
CA LEU A 56 25.26 1.19 -1.58
C LEU A 56 26.65 1.32 -2.21
N GLN A 57 27.64 0.59 -1.69
CA GLN A 57 29.00 0.56 -2.24
C GLN A 57 29.13 -0.26 -3.53
N ASN A 58 28.08 -1.03 -3.91
CA ASN A 58 28.04 -1.78 -5.16
C ASN A 58 27.04 -1.13 -6.13
N PRO A 59 27.48 -0.34 -7.11
CA PRO A 59 26.60 0.34 -8.07
C PRO A 59 25.80 -0.64 -8.96
N ASP A 60 26.31 -1.87 -9.14
CA ASP A 60 25.64 -2.91 -9.92
C ASP A 60 24.56 -3.66 -9.13
N ASN A 61 24.43 -3.35 -7.83
CA ASN A 61 23.36 -3.93 -7.03
C ASN A 61 21.99 -3.42 -7.51
N LYS A 62 21.06 -4.34 -7.78
CA LYS A 62 19.74 -4.00 -8.30
C LYS A 62 18.96 -3.01 -7.42
N TRP A 63 19.15 -3.03 -6.10
CA TRP A 63 18.48 -2.11 -5.19
C TRP A 63 19.07 -0.71 -5.23
N VAL A 64 20.38 -0.59 -5.50
CA VAL A 64 21.00 0.70 -5.80
C VAL A 64 20.45 1.26 -7.10
N GLN A 65 20.35 0.43 -8.14
CA GLN A 65 19.74 0.82 -9.41
C GLN A 65 18.26 1.17 -9.25
N TYR A 66 17.50 0.41 -8.44
CA TYR A 66 16.11 0.72 -8.10
C TYR A 66 15.95 2.10 -7.43
N VAL A 67 16.80 2.40 -6.44
CA VAL A 67 16.82 3.71 -5.76
C VAL A 67 17.20 4.82 -6.74
N ASN A 68 18.25 4.64 -7.53
CA ASN A 68 18.69 5.62 -8.53
C ASN A 68 17.60 5.90 -9.56
N ARG A 69 16.96 4.84 -10.10
CA ARG A 69 15.81 4.99 -11.00
C ARG A 69 14.68 5.79 -10.34
N GLY A 70 14.41 5.54 -9.03
CA GLY A 70 13.42 6.31 -8.27
C GLY A 70 13.76 7.79 -8.21
N LEU A 71 15.03 8.12 -7.92
CA LEU A 71 15.50 9.51 -7.85
C LEU A 71 15.49 10.21 -9.21
N ASP A 72 15.65 9.48 -10.31
CA ASP A 72 15.68 10.02 -11.66
C ASP A 72 14.28 10.21 -12.28
N GLU A 73 13.31 9.34 -11.94
CA GLU A 73 11.99 9.28 -12.60
C GLU A 73 10.85 9.88 -11.76
N LEU A 74 11.01 9.98 -10.44
CA LEU A 74 9.92 10.43 -9.56
C LEU A 74 10.00 11.94 -9.32
N ASP A 75 8.83 12.56 -9.17
CA ASP A 75 8.74 13.96 -8.78
C ASP A 75 9.35 14.19 -7.37
N PRO A 76 10.24 15.18 -7.18
CA PRO A 76 10.87 15.43 -5.89
C PRO A 76 9.88 15.73 -4.76
N GLN A 77 8.73 16.36 -5.04
CA GLN A 77 7.70 16.64 -4.05
C GLN A 77 7.00 15.36 -3.62
N VAL A 78 6.73 14.44 -4.55
CA VAL A 78 6.16 13.11 -4.26
C VAL A 78 7.13 12.31 -3.38
N ILE A 79 8.43 12.26 -3.72
CA ILE A 79 9.44 11.59 -2.89
C ILE A 79 9.46 12.20 -1.48
N LYS A 80 9.49 13.53 -1.39
CA LYS A 80 9.52 14.25 -0.11
C LYS A 80 8.30 13.93 0.74
N MET A 81 7.10 14.02 0.15
CA MET A 81 5.86 13.80 0.89
C MET A 81 5.74 12.36 1.35
N THR A 82 6.07 11.38 0.51
CA THR A 82 6.09 9.97 0.90
C THR A 82 7.11 9.69 2.00
N ALA A 83 8.33 10.22 1.89
CA ALA A 83 9.35 10.08 2.95
C ALA A 83 8.90 10.71 4.28
N LEU A 84 8.24 11.87 4.23
CA LEU A 84 7.76 12.58 5.39
C LEU A 84 6.53 11.90 6.02
N ASN A 85 5.59 11.42 5.21
CA ASN A 85 4.34 10.84 5.70
C ASN A 85 4.50 9.35 6.06
N LEU A 86 5.03 8.55 5.14
CA LEU A 86 5.20 7.13 5.40
C LEU A 86 6.42 6.87 6.31
N GLY A 87 7.56 7.49 6.02
CA GLY A 87 8.79 7.30 6.78
C GLY A 87 8.74 7.96 8.16
N PHE A 88 8.67 9.28 8.21
CA PHE A 88 8.71 10.00 9.49
C PHE A 88 7.40 9.87 10.27
N GLN A 89 6.26 10.21 9.64
CA GLN A 89 4.99 10.31 10.38
C GLN A 89 4.42 8.94 10.74
N ALA A 90 4.22 8.02 9.78
CA ALA A 90 3.61 6.72 10.04
C ALA A 90 4.59 5.74 10.72
N ALA A 91 5.79 5.53 10.13
CA ALA A 91 6.72 4.52 10.63
C ALA A 91 7.43 4.93 11.92
N PHE A 92 7.78 6.19 12.11
CA PHE A 92 8.47 6.64 13.33
C PHE A 92 7.52 7.17 14.40
N VAL A 93 6.80 8.29 14.14
CA VAL A 93 5.93 8.94 15.13
C VAL A 93 4.73 8.06 15.46
N GLY A 94 4.02 7.60 14.44
CA GLY A 94 2.80 6.80 14.57
C GLY A 94 3.06 5.46 15.26
N THR A 95 4.12 4.75 14.89
CA THR A 95 4.46 3.47 15.55
C THR A 95 4.71 3.63 17.04
N LYS A 96 5.37 4.72 17.47
CA LYS A 96 5.58 5.01 18.89
C LYS A 96 4.24 5.27 19.59
N GLN A 97 3.37 6.07 18.98
CA GLN A 97 2.05 6.41 19.53
C GLN A 97 1.14 5.16 19.58
N ILE A 98 1.15 4.30 18.56
CA ILE A 98 0.43 3.02 18.53
C ILE A 98 0.85 2.14 19.70
N ARG A 99 2.15 1.99 19.96
CA ARG A 99 2.64 1.17 21.09
C ARG A 99 2.10 1.67 22.42
N MET A 100 2.20 2.97 22.68
CA MET A 100 1.67 3.61 23.89
C MET A 100 0.14 3.42 24.02
N ASN A 101 -0.59 3.59 22.92
CA ASN A 101 -2.04 3.46 22.91
C ASN A 101 -2.51 2.01 23.08
N ARG A 102 -1.77 1.01 22.56
CA ARG A 102 -2.06 -0.42 22.83
C ARG A 102 -1.99 -0.74 24.30
N GLU A 103 -0.95 -0.27 24.99
CA GLU A 103 -0.82 -0.45 26.46
C GLU A 103 -1.94 0.30 27.19
N LYS A 104 -2.17 1.57 26.85
CA LYS A 104 -3.18 2.41 27.51
C LYS A 104 -4.59 1.87 27.40
N TYR A 105 -4.97 1.38 26.22
CA TYR A 105 -6.35 0.97 25.92
C TYR A 105 -6.56 -0.54 26.02
N ASN A 106 -5.49 -1.32 26.19
CA ASN A 106 -5.50 -2.79 26.26
C ASN A 106 -6.24 -3.41 25.05
N CYS A 107 -5.91 -2.97 23.85
CA CYS A 107 -6.47 -3.50 22.59
C CYS A 107 -5.46 -3.37 21.45
N ASN A 108 -5.71 -4.08 20.37
CA ASN A 108 -4.93 -3.88 19.15
C ASN A 108 -5.21 -2.49 18.55
N ILE A 109 -4.16 -1.76 18.18
CA ILE A 109 -4.25 -0.54 17.36
C ILE A 109 -3.50 -0.82 16.06
N PRO A 110 -4.16 -0.73 14.90
CA PRO A 110 -3.53 -1.04 13.61
C PRO A 110 -2.52 0.02 13.19
N TRP A 111 -1.61 -0.37 12.30
CA TRP A 111 -0.65 0.55 11.67
C TRP A 111 -1.23 1.22 10.43
N THR A 112 -2.15 0.53 9.75
CA THR A 112 -2.87 1.04 8.57
C THR A 112 -4.35 0.71 8.66
N MET A 113 -5.16 1.50 7.99
CA MET A 113 -6.60 1.30 7.88
C MET A 113 -6.98 1.20 6.41
N LEU A 114 -7.69 0.15 6.06
CA LEU A 114 -8.29 -0.02 4.74
C LEU A 114 -9.73 0.50 4.80
N MET A 115 -10.16 1.29 3.84
CA MET A 115 -11.48 1.91 3.83
C MET A 115 -12.08 1.88 2.41
N ASP A 116 -13.37 1.62 2.33
CA ASP A 116 -14.14 1.65 1.10
C ASP A 116 -14.91 2.98 0.98
N PRO A 117 -14.41 3.97 0.24
CA PRO A 117 -15.13 5.22 0.02
C PRO A 117 -16.51 5.00 -0.61
N THR A 118 -16.64 3.94 -1.40
CA THR A 118 -17.86 3.57 -2.11
C THR A 118 -17.86 2.08 -2.47
N SER A 119 -19.05 1.47 -2.56
CA SER A 119 -19.21 0.16 -3.18
C SER A 119 -19.46 0.25 -4.70
N ALA A 120 -19.67 1.47 -5.25
CA ALA A 120 -19.86 1.66 -6.68
C ALA A 120 -18.57 1.35 -7.45
N CYS A 121 -18.72 0.61 -8.55
CA CYS A 121 -17.62 0.31 -9.46
C CYS A 121 -18.08 0.48 -10.90
N ASN A 122 -17.22 0.93 -11.77
CA ASN A 122 -17.45 1.06 -13.20
C ASN A 122 -17.08 -0.21 -13.99
N LEU A 123 -16.67 -1.29 -13.29
CA LEU A 123 -16.36 -2.60 -13.86
C LEU A 123 -17.17 -3.71 -13.14
N HIS A 124 -17.26 -4.89 -13.79
CA HIS A 124 -17.87 -6.11 -13.26
C HIS A 124 -16.92 -7.29 -13.44
N CYS A 125 -15.84 -7.31 -12.65
CA CYS A 125 -14.79 -8.31 -12.78
C CYS A 125 -15.25 -9.69 -12.28
N THR A 126 -14.93 -10.74 -13.03
CA THR A 126 -15.23 -12.12 -12.62
C THR A 126 -14.58 -12.46 -11.28
N GLY A 127 -15.37 -12.92 -10.32
CA GLY A 127 -14.90 -13.29 -8.97
C GLY A 127 -14.40 -12.10 -8.14
N CYS A 128 -15.03 -10.94 -8.26
CA CYS A 128 -14.71 -9.77 -7.45
C CYS A 128 -15.21 -9.97 -6.01
N TRP A 129 -14.32 -9.88 -5.03
CA TRP A 129 -14.67 -10.02 -3.61
C TRP A 129 -15.63 -8.92 -3.12
N ALA A 130 -15.54 -7.71 -3.72
CA ALA A 130 -16.37 -6.56 -3.35
C ALA A 130 -17.78 -6.59 -3.96
N ALA A 131 -18.10 -7.55 -4.83
CA ALA A 131 -19.41 -7.68 -5.45
C ALA A 131 -20.56 -7.88 -4.43
N GLU A 132 -20.23 -8.37 -3.23
CA GLU A 132 -21.18 -8.59 -2.13
C GLU A 132 -21.89 -7.31 -1.68
N TYR A 133 -21.19 -6.19 -1.69
CA TYR A 133 -21.72 -4.91 -1.17
C TYR A 133 -22.64 -4.17 -2.16
N GLY A 134 -22.85 -4.72 -3.35
CA GLY A 134 -23.62 -4.04 -4.42
C GLY A 134 -22.91 -2.76 -4.90
N HIS A 135 -23.67 -1.76 -5.36
CA HIS A 135 -23.11 -0.56 -6.00
C HIS A 135 -23.66 0.76 -5.46
N LEU A 136 -24.37 0.76 -4.33
CA LEU A 136 -25.14 1.91 -3.85
C LEU A 136 -24.63 2.51 -2.54
N LEU A 137 -23.69 1.85 -1.85
CA LEU A 137 -23.18 2.30 -0.56
C LEU A 137 -22.04 3.31 -0.75
N ASN A 138 -22.05 4.35 0.09
CA ASN A 138 -21.03 5.39 0.09
C ASN A 138 -20.80 5.90 1.50
N LEU A 139 -19.54 6.05 1.88
CA LEU A 139 -19.18 6.88 3.03
C LEU A 139 -19.22 8.35 2.62
N SER A 140 -19.76 9.22 3.46
CA SER A 140 -19.67 10.66 3.22
C SER A 140 -18.21 11.13 3.38
N PHE A 141 -17.89 12.29 2.82
CA PHE A 141 -16.58 12.92 3.07
C PHE A 141 -16.37 13.15 4.58
N GLU A 142 -17.40 13.60 5.27
CA GLU A 142 -17.40 13.88 6.70
C GLU A 142 -17.16 12.62 7.54
N ASP A 143 -17.69 11.47 7.10
CA ASP A 143 -17.46 10.19 7.79
C ASP A 143 -16.00 9.73 7.62
N MET A 144 -15.49 9.79 6.39
CA MET A 144 -14.09 9.46 6.10
C MET A 144 -13.13 10.38 6.88
N ASP A 145 -13.38 11.68 6.88
CA ASP A 145 -12.63 12.69 7.63
C ASP A 145 -12.62 12.42 9.14
N ARG A 146 -13.79 12.10 9.70
CA ARG A 146 -13.94 11.75 11.13
C ARG A 146 -13.13 10.50 11.48
N VAL A 147 -13.22 9.45 10.66
CA VAL A 147 -12.48 8.20 10.86
C VAL A 147 -10.97 8.44 10.79
N ILE A 148 -10.49 9.22 9.82
CA ILE A 148 -9.07 9.56 9.70
C ILE A 148 -8.62 10.38 10.92
N THR A 149 -9.43 11.34 11.37
CA THR A 149 -9.12 12.14 12.56
C THR A 149 -8.99 11.27 13.81
N GLN A 150 -9.93 10.36 14.06
CA GLN A 150 -9.83 9.39 15.17
C GLN A 150 -8.64 8.44 15.02
N GLY A 151 -8.35 8.01 13.80
CA GLY A 151 -7.18 7.19 13.49
C GLY A 151 -5.87 7.89 13.86
N LYS A 152 -5.73 9.19 13.54
CA LYS A 152 -4.55 10.00 13.90
C LYS A 152 -4.38 10.12 15.42
N GLU A 153 -5.46 10.23 16.18
CA GLU A 153 -5.42 10.23 17.65
C GLU A 153 -4.86 8.91 18.21
N LEU A 154 -5.07 7.81 17.49
CA LEU A 154 -4.52 6.49 17.83
C LEU A 154 -3.10 6.26 17.31
N GLY A 155 -2.59 7.10 16.40
CA GLY A 155 -1.27 7.00 15.79
C GLY A 155 -1.26 6.41 14.37
N ILE A 156 -2.43 6.29 13.73
CA ILE A 156 -2.56 5.75 12.38
C ILE A 156 -2.40 6.90 11.37
N TYR A 157 -1.41 6.78 10.47
CA TYR A 157 -1.09 7.79 9.46
C TYR A 157 -0.98 7.22 8.04
N LEU A 158 -1.26 5.93 7.85
CA LEU A 158 -1.39 5.29 6.54
C LEU A 158 -2.83 4.83 6.34
N TYR A 159 -3.47 5.30 5.28
CA TYR A 159 -4.85 4.96 4.91
C TYR A 159 -4.86 4.37 3.52
N MET A 160 -5.39 3.16 3.40
CA MET A 160 -5.58 2.48 2.13
C MET A 160 -7.04 2.59 1.70
N LEU A 161 -7.26 2.84 0.42
CA LEU A 161 -8.59 3.02 -0.16
C LEU A 161 -8.86 1.90 -1.16
N THR A 162 -10.02 1.25 -1.03
CA THR A 162 -10.46 0.18 -1.91
C THR A 162 -11.99 0.24 -2.07
N GLY A 163 -12.70 -0.88 -2.06
CA GLY A 163 -14.15 -0.95 -2.16
C GLY A 163 -14.60 -1.43 -3.52
N GLY A 164 -15.53 -0.70 -4.16
CA GLY A 164 -15.82 -0.84 -5.57
C GLY A 164 -14.65 -0.29 -6.40
N GLU A 165 -14.82 0.90 -6.96
CA GLU A 165 -13.69 1.65 -7.54
C GLU A 165 -13.52 2.98 -6.77
N PRO A 166 -12.46 3.15 -6.00
CA PRO A 166 -12.28 4.35 -5.19
C PRO A 166 -12.20 5.64 -6.02
N LEU A 167 -11.67 5.58 -7.25
CA LEU A 167 -11.55 6.75 -8.11
C LEU A 167 -12.88 7.25 -8.69
N VAL A 168 -14.00 6.54 -8.50
CA VAL A 168 -15.34 7.12 -8.67
C VAL A 168 -15.52 8.34 -7.73
N ARG A 169 -14.81 8.34 -6.60
CA ARG A 169 -14.80 9.41 -5.60
C ARG A 169 -13.48 10.22 -5.60
N LYS A 170 -12.76 10.28 -6.75
CA LYS A 170 -11.43 10.91 -6.84
C LYS A 170 -11.38 12.35 -6.28
N LYS A 171 -12.45 13.14 -6.43
CA LYS A 171 -12.53 14.50 -5.86
C LYS A 171 -12.51 14.50 -4.32
N ASP A 172 -13.24 13.59 -3.69
CA ASP A 172 -13.22 13.47 -2.23
C ASP A 172 -11.90 12.92 -1.72
N ILE A 173 -11.28 11.99 -2.46
CA ILE A 173 -9.96 11.45 -2.13
C ILE A 173 -8.90 12.56 -2.14
N ILE A 174 -8.86 13.40 -3.17
CA ILE A 174 -7.95 14.56 -3.23
C ILE A 174 -8.21 15.52 -2.07
N ARG A 175 -9.47 15.81 -1.75
CA ARG A 175 -9.82 16.65 -0.58
C ARG A 175 -9.35 16.04 0.75
N LEU A 176 -9.40 14.71 0.90
CA LEU A 176 -8.87 14.03 2.08
C LEU A 176 -7.34 14.16 2.15
N CYS A 177 -6.65 13.94 1.03
CA CYS A 177 -5.20 14.09 0.92
C CYS A 177 -4.75 15.51 1.30
N GLU A 178 -5.49 16.54 0.82
CA GLU A 178 -5.22 17.94 1.14
C GLU A 178 -5.46 18.26 2.62
N LYS A 179 -6.59 17.81 3.16
CA LYS A 179 -6.96 18.05 4.57
C LYS A 179 -6.04 17.33 5.54
N HIS A 180 -5.66 16.11 5.21
CA HIS A 180 -4.78 15.26 6.02
C HIS A 180 -3.40 15.12 5.36
N ASN A 181 -2.77 16.24 5.05
CA ASN A 181 -1.46 16.29 4.38
C ASN A 181 -0.31 15.72 5.23
N ASP A 182 -0.57 15.35 6.46
CA ASP A 182 0.33 14.63 7.37
C ASP A 182 0.11 13.10 7.36
N CYS A 183 -0.80 12.60 6.54
CA CYS A 183 -1.06 11.19 6.31
C CYS A 183 -0.59 10.77 4.91
N GLU A 184 -0.28 9.50 4.76
CA GLU A 184 -0.11 8.86 3.46
C GLU A 184 -1.37 8.13 3.07
N PHE A 185 -1.78 8.29 1.81
CA PHE A 185 -2.91 7.60 1.21
C PHE A 185 -2.43 6.65 0.13
N HIS A 186 -3.09 5.50 0.04
CA HIS A 186 -2.81 4.50 -0.97
C HIS A 186 -4.12 3.95 -1.53
N ALA A 187 -4.33 4.02 -2.85
CA ALA A 187 -5.57 3.52 -3.44
C ALA A 187 -5.32 2.29 -4.33
N PHE A 188 -6.11 1.25 -4.10
CA PHE A 188 -6.24 0.12 -5.02
C PHE A 188 -7.30 0.46 -6.05
N THR A 189 -6.91 0.60 -7.31
CA THR A 189 -7.79 1.06 -8.38
C THR A 189 -7.70 0.17 -9.61
N ASN A 190 -8.78 0.10 -10.38
CA ASN A 190 -8.75 -0.52 -11.69
C ASN A 190 -8.03 0.35 -12.75
N GLY A 191 -7.65 1.57 -12.42
CA GLY A 191 -6.87 2.48 -13.24
C GLY A 191 -7.64 3.18 -14.37
N THR A 192 -8.86 2.75 -14.68
CA THR A 192 -9.59 3.25 -15.86
C THR A 192 -10.09 4.69 -15.75
N LEU A 193 -10.03 5.28 -14.55
CA LEU A 193 -10.44 6.65 -14.25
C LEU A 193 -9.26 7.59 -13.97
N VAL A 194 -8.03 7.11 -14.15
CA VAL A 194 -6.83 7.95 -14.13
C VAL A 194 -6.80 8.78 -15.40
N ASP A 195 -6.73 10.09 -15.25
CA ASP A 195 -6.64 11.08 -16.31
C ASP A 195 -5.63 12.17 -15.95
N GLU A 196 -5.33 13.03 -16.90
CA GLU A 196 -4.35 14.13 -16.74
C GLU A 196 -4.69 15.06 -15.57
N GLU A 197 -5.99 15.41 -15.42
CA GLU A 197 -6.45 16.26 -14.31
C GLU A 197 -6.17 15.61 -12.96
N PHE A 198 -6.43 14.31 -12.84
CA PHE A 198 -6.18 13.56 -11.61
C PHE A 198 -4.68 13.43 -11.31
N CYS A 199 -3.85 13.20 -12.33
CA CYS A 199 -2.38 13.15 -12.15
C CYS A 199 -1.83 14.49 -11.66
N ASN A 200 -2.29 15.62 -12.21
CA ASN A 200 -1.94 16.98 -11.75
C ASN A 200 -2.34 17.19 -10.27
N GLU A 201 -3.53 16.74 -9.88
CA GLU A 201 -3.97 16.83 -8.49
C GLU A 201 -3.17 15.91 -7.54
N MET A 202 -2.81 14.71 -7.97
CA MET A 202 -1.91 13.82 -7.23
C MET A 202 -0.54 14.47 -7.00
N GLU A 203 0.05 15.09 -8.03
CA GLU A 203 1.31 15.82 -7.93
C GLU A 203 1.19 16.99 -6.94
N ARG A 204 0.12 17.76 -7.01
CA ARG A 204 -0.15 18.89 -6.11
C ARG A 204 -0.23 18.48 -4.64
N VAL A 205 -0.93 17.39 -4.31
CA VAL A 205 -1.06 16.92 -2.91
C VAL A 205 0.15 16.11 -2.45
N GLY A 206 0.76 15.32 -3.32
CA GLY A 206 2.00 14.59 -3.13
C GLY A 206 1.96 13.42 -2.13
N ASN A 207 0.79 13.11 -1.55
CA ASN A 207 0.62 12.09 -0.51
C ASN A 207 -0.39 11.00 -0.88
N LEU A 208 -0.53 10.73 -2.18
CA LEU A 208 -1.37 9.67 -2.72
C LEU A 208 -0.56 8.77 -3.64
N THR A 209 -0.57 7.47 -3.38
CA THR A 209 0.05 6.43 -4.21
C THR A 209 -1.01 5.47 -4.74
N LEU A 210 -0.75 4.80 -5.86
CA LEU A 210 -1.72 3.91 -6.49
C LEU A 210 -1.17 2.49 -6.70
N SER A 211 -2.00 1.50 -6.41
CA SER A 211 -1.85 0.12 -6.91
C SER A 211 -2.84 -0.12 -8.03
N ILE A 212 -2.32 -0.22 -9.26
CA ILE A 212 -3.14 -0.44 -10.46
C ILE A 212 -3.42 -1.93 -10.62
N SER A 213 -4.68 -2.28 -10.71
CA SER A 213 -5.10 -3.66 -10.91
C SER A 213 -4.72 -4.17 -12.30
N LEU A 214 -3.92 -5.23 -12.38
CA LEU A 214 -3.46 -5.83 -13.62
C LEU A 214 -3.31 -7.35 -13.48
N GLU A 215 -3.97 -8.12 -14.33
CA GLU A 215 -4.05 -9.59 -14.23
C GLU A 215 -3.13 -10.33 -15.22
N GLY A 216 -2.29 -9.62 -15.95
CA GLY A 216 -1.45 -10.14 -17.02
C GLY A 216 -1.55 -9.31 -18.29
N TYR A 217 -1.23 -9.89 -19.45
CA TYR A 217 -1.40 -9.24 -20.75
C TYR A 217 -2.89 -9.13 -21.16
N GLU A 218 -3.18 -8.38 -22.21
CA GLU A 218 -4.51 -8.00 -22.68
C GLU A 218 -5.55 -9.13 -22.61
N LYS A 219 -5.26 -10.27 -23.21
CA LYS A 219 -6.21 -11.40 -23.28
C LYS A 219 -6.65 -11.87 -21.89
N VAL A 220 -5.72 -11.97 -20.95
CA VAL A 220 -5.98 -12.46 -19.58
C VAL A 220 -6.63 -11.38 -18.75
N ASN A 221 -6.10 -10.17 -18.83
CA ASN A 221 -6.63 -9.02 -18.12
C ASN A 221 -8.10 -8.73 -18.53
N ASP A 222 -8.33 -8.59 -19.82
CA ASP A 222 -9.66 -8.26 -20.35
C ASP A 222 -10.65 -9.41 -20.18
N GLY A 223 -10.18 -10.65 -20.20
CA GLY A 223 -10.99 -11.83 -19.89
C GLY A 223 -11.61 -11.81 -18.49
N ARG A 224 -10.94 -11.21 -17.51
CA ARG A 224 -11.44 -11.09 -16.14
C ARG A 224 -12.11 -9.75 -15.87
N ARG A 225 -11.58 -8.65 -16.41
CA ARG A 225 -11.96 -7.28 -16.04
C ARG A 225 -12.87 -6.59 -17.05
N GLY A 226 -12.96 -7.12 -18.27
CA GLY A 226 -13.75 -6.57 -19.36
C GLY A 226 -12.89 -6.04 -20.51
N LYS A 227 -13.44 -6.08 -21.71
CA LYS A 227 -12.76 -5.69 -22.94
C LYS A 227 -12.29 -4.23 -22.93
N GLY A 228 -11.03 -4.00 -23.31
CA GLY A 228 -10.40 -2.69 -23.42
C GLY A 228 -9.92 -2.11 -22.08
N VAL A 229 -10.02 -2.87 -20.98
CA VAL A 229 -9.48 -2.44 -19.67
C VAL A 229 -7.97 -2.44 -19.69
N TYR A 230 -7.33 -3.41 -20.33
CA TYR A 230 -5.87 -3.46 -20.43
C TYR A 230 -5.28 -2.19 -21.08
N GLU A 231 -5.83 -1.74 -22.19
CA GLU A 231 -5.39 -0.53 -22.89
C GLU A 231 -5.48 0.70 -21.97
N LYS A 232 -6.61 0.85 -21.25
CA LYS A 232 -6.79 1.93 -20.29
C LYS A 232 -5.79 1.88 -19.14
N VAL A 233 -5.48 0.68 -18.63
CA VAL A 233 -4.47 0.47 -17.58
C VAL A 233 -3.07 0.87 -18.10
N MET A 234 -2.70 0.44 -19.30
CA MET A 234 -1.41 0.84 -19.90
C MET A 234 -1.28 2.35 -20.07
N HIS A 235 -2.35 3.01 -20.51
CA HIS A 235 -2.40 4.47 -20.63
C HIS A 235 -2.31 5.15 -19.24
N ALA A 236 -3.01 4.65 -18.23
CA ALA A 236 -2.93 5.16 -16.86
C ALA A 236 -1.50 5.09 -16.30
N MET A 237 -0.80 3.97 -16.55
CA MET A 237 0.61 3.83 -16.14
C MET A 237 1.52 4.82 -16.85
N ASP A 238 1.30 5.07 -18.16
CA ASP A 238 2.07 6.05 -18.91
C ASP A 238 1.86 7.48 -18.37
N LEU A 239 0.63 7.86 -18.02
CA LEU A 239 0.33 9.14 -17.38
C LEU A 239 1.02 9.27 -16.02
N LEU A 240 0.85 8.27 -15.15
CA LEU A 240 1.46 8.28 -13.81
C LEU A 240 2.99 8.36 -13.88
N LYS A 241 3.60 7.66 -14.83
CA LYS A 241 5.05 7.74 -15.08
C LYS A 241 5.46 9.13 -15.55
N ALA A 242 4.72 9.73 -16.50
CA ALA A 242 5.00 11.06 -17.03
C ALA A 242 4.93 12.15 -15.95
N HIS A 243 4.04 11.97 -14.95
CA HIS A 243 3.91 12.85 -13.79
C HIS A 243 4.81 12.48 -12.61
N GLY A 244 5.76 11.57 -12.77
CA GLY A 244 6.69 11.17 -11.72
C GLY A 244 6.02 10.61 -10.46
N GLN A 245 4.87 9.93 -10.59
CA GLN A 245 4.11 9.40 -9.46
C GLN A 245 4.66 8.08 -8.96
N ILE A 246 4.53 7.82 -7.64
CA ILE A 246 4.81 6.50 -7.06
C ILE A 246 3.59 5.61 -7.26
N PHE A 247 3.75 4.56 -8.04
CA PHE A 247 2.69 3.57 -8.25
C PHE A 247 3.28 2.17 -8.49
N GLY A 248 2.42 1.18 -8.39
CA GLY A 248 2.74 -0.21 -8.70
C GLY A 248 1.51 -0.97 -9.18
N THR A 249 1.62 -2.28 -9.25
CA THR A 249 0.51 -3.15 -9.63
C THR A 249 -0.10 -3.85 -8.43
N SER A 250 -1.42 -4.05 -8.46
CA SER A 250 -2.17 -4.98 -7.62
C SER A 250 -2.58 -6.17 -8.47
N ILE A 251 -2.02 -7.34 -8.21
CA ILE A 251 -2.16 -8.54 -9.04
C ILE A 251 -2.90 -9.61 -8.25
N CYS A 252 -4.13 -9.91 -8.67
CA CYS A 252 -4.82 -11.08 -8.16
C CYS A 252 -4.36 -12.30 -8.96
N TYR A 253 -3.41 -13.09 -8.42
CA TYR A 253 -2.99 -14.29 -9.11
C TYR A 253 -3.99 -15.44 -8.91
N THR A 254 -4.22 -16.16 -10.00
CA THR A 254 -5.19 -17.23 -10.12
C THR A 254 -4.50 -18.46 -10.70
N ARG A 255 -5.21 -19.59 -10.73
CA ARG A 255 -4.74 -20.78 -11.42
C ARG A 255 -4.35 -20.53 -12.87
N ALA A 256 -5.01 -19.59 -13.54
CA ALA A 256 -4.87 -19.36 -14.97
C ALA A 256 -3.77 -18.35 -15.34
N ASN A 257 -3.39 -17.42 -14.44
CA ASN A 257 -2.48 -16.34 -14.81
C ASN A 257 -1.14 -16.33 -14.06
N ILE A 258 -0.96 -17.20 -13.07
CA ILE A 258 0.23 -17.18 -12.20
C ILE A 258 1.55 -17.25 -12.97
N GLU A 259 1.66 -18.08 -14.00
CA GLU A 259 2.86 -18.19 -14.82
C GLU A 259 3.16 -16.87 -15.56
N THR A 260 2.12 -16.25 -16.12
CA THR A 260 2.25 -14.97 -16.83
C THR A 260 2.68 -13.85 -15.91
N VAL A 261 1.97 -13.64 -14.78
CA VAL A 261 2.21 -12.47 -13.89
C VAL A 261 3.47 -12.58 -13.05
N THR A 262 4.13 -13.73 -13.08
CA THR A 262 5.43 -13.98 -12.42
C THR A 262 6.58 -14.16 -13.39
N SER A 263 6.32 -14.13 -14.71
CA SER A 263 7.36 -14.24 -15.72
C SER A 263 8.29 -13.01 -15.71
N ASP A 264 9.52 -13.20 -16.14
CA ASP A 264 10.51 -12.13 -16.22
C ASP A 264 10.08 -11.05 -17.21
N GLU A 265 9.47 -11.45 -18.33
CA GLU A 265 8.99 -10.56 -19.38
C GLU A 265 7.85 -9.66 -18.87
N PHE A 266 6.92 -10.20 -18.07
CA PHE A 266 5.86 -9.41 -17.47
C PHE A 266 6.41 -8.42 -16.43
N LEU A 267 7.35 -8.87 -15.61
CA LEU A 267 8.02 -8.01 -14.62
C LEU A 267 8.79 -6.89 -15.31
N ASP A 268 9.53 -7.18 -16.39
CA ASP A 268 10.25 -6.18 -17.16
C ASP A 268 9.27 -5.14 -17.76
N MET A 269 8.15 -5.59 -18.32
CA MET A 269 7.13 -4.71 -18.88
C MET A 269 6.57 -3.75 -17.82
N ILE A 270 6.18 -4.22 -16.63
CA ILE A 270 5.65 -3.32 -15.59
C ILE A 270 6.73 -2.39 -15.01
N ILE A 271 7.99 -2.83 -14.95
CA ILE A 271 9.13 -2.00 -14.58
C ILE A 271 9.35 -0.88 -15.61
N GLU A 272 9.31 -1.19 -16.90
CA GLU A 272 9.42 -0.21 -17.99
C GLU A 272 8.27 0.80 -17.97
N LYS A 273 7.06 0.36 -17.61
CA LYS A 273 5.90 1.24 -17.40
C LYS A 273 6.01 2.15 -16.17
N GLY A 274 7.05 1.99 -15.34
CA GLY A 274 7.31 2.85 -14.19
C GLY A 274 6.90 2.27 -12.85
N CYS A 275 6.36 1.06 -12.79
CA CYS A 275 5.96 0.44 -11.53
C CYS A 275 7.15 0.28 -10.58
N ARG A 276 6.92 0.64 -9.31
CA ARG A 276 7.90 0.52 -8.23
C ARG A 276 7.71 -0.75 -7.41
N TYR A 277 6.51 -1.28 -7.38
CA TYR A 277 6.18 -2.50 -6.65
C TYR A 277 5.13 -3.33 -7.40
N ALA A 278 5.11 -4.63 -7.09
CA ALA A 278 4.07 -5.56 -7.51
C ALA A 278 3.48 -6.20 -6.25
N TRP A 279 2.22 -5.93 -5.99
CA TRP A 279 1.50 -6.47 -4.84
C TRP A 279 0.65 -7.64 -5.29
N TYR A 280 1.02 -8.84 -4.88
CA TYR A 280 0.35 -10.08 -5.22
C TYR A 280 -0.65 -10.47 -4.15
N PHE A 281 -1.85 -10.81 -4.60
CA PHE A 281 -2.91 -11.40 -3.79
C PHE A 281 -3.34 -12.70 -4.43
N HIS A 282 -3.39 -13.80 -3.69
CA HIS A 282 -4.02 -14.97 -4.27
C HIS A 282 -5.54 -14.78 -4.34
N TYR A 283 -6.16 -15.33 -5.36
CA TYR A 283 -7.60 -15.27 -5.49
C TYR A 283 -8.29 -15.90 -4.27
N MET A 284 -9.18 -15.13 -3.64
CA MET A 284 -10.01 -15.56 -2.52
C MET A 284 -11.45 -15.73 -3.02
N PRO A 285 -12.05 -16.93 -2.89
CA PRO A 285 -13.42 -17.20 -3.35
C PRO A 285 -14.45 -16.72 -2.32
N VAL A 286 -14.50 -15.42 -2.09
CA VAL A 286 -15.44 -14.75 -1.18
C VAL A 286 -16.36 -13.83 -1.97
N GLY A 287 -17.53 -13.53 -1.41
CA GLY A 287 -18.54 -12.71 -2.07
C GLY A 287 -19.49 -13.54 -2.95
N ASN A 288 -20.51 -12.87 -3.47
CA ASN A 288 -21.63 -13.49 -4.19
C ASN A 288 -21.23 -14.15 -5.52
N ASP A 289 -20.16 -13.64 -6.16
CA ASP A 289 -19.68 -14.10 -7.47
C ASP A 289 -18.41 -14.95 -7.36
N ALA A 290 -18.25 -15.69 -6.27
CA ALA A 290 -17.09 -16.53 -6.05
C ALA A 290 -16.88 -17.57 -7.17
N ALA A 291 -15.73 -17.51 -7.86
CA ALA A 291 -15.36 -18.39 -8.96
C ALA A 291 -14.28 -19.39 -8.52
N VAL A 292 -14.69 -20.54 -8.00
CA VAL A 292 -13.79 -21.56 -7.40
C VAL A 292 -12.71 -22.03 -8.39
N ASP A 293 -13.00 -22.04 -9.68
CA ASP A 293 -12.05 -22.45 -10.73
C ASP A 293 -10.84 -21.51 -10.86
N LEU A 294 -10.91 -20.31 -10.28
CA LEU A 294 -9.80 -19.37 -10.23
C LEU A 294 -8.81 -19.66 -9.09
N LEU A 295 -9.15 -20.51 -8.13
CA LEU A 295 -8.27 -20.83 -7.01
C LEU A 295 -6.93 -21.41 -7.48
N PRO A 296 -5.78 -20.85 -7.05
CA PRO A 296 -4.49 -21.46 -7.25
C PRO A 296 -4.40 -22.85 -6.58
N THR A 297 -3.68 -23.78 -7.21
CA THR A 297 -3.38 -25.07 -6.58
C THR A 297 -2.38 -24.91 -5.43
N LYS A 298 -2.20 -25.97 -4.63
CA LYS A 298 -1.20 -26.00 -3.56
C LYS A 298 0.20 -25.75 -4.13
N GLU A 299 0.55 -26.42 -5.23
CA GLU A 299 1.85 -26.33 -5.91
C GLU A 299 2.08 -24.91 -6.44
N GLN A 300 1.05 -24.28 -7.01
CA GLN A 300 1.11 -22.90 -7.48
C GLN A 300 1.33 -21.92 -6.33
N ARG A 301 0.70 -22.12 -5.17
CA ARG A 301 0.92 -21.28 -3.99
C ARG A 301 2.34 -21.45 -3.43
N GLU A 302 2.87 -22.66 -3.42
CA GLU A 302 4.26 -22.94 -3.03
C GLU A 302 5.25 -22.31 -4.02
N TYR A 303 5.01 -22.45 -5.33
CA TYR A 303 5.77 -21.73 -6.36
C TYR A 303 5.80 -20.22 -6.10
N MET A 304 4.64 -19.62 -5.85
CA MET A 304 4.52 -18.17 -5.61
C MET A 304 5.31 -17.73 -4.37
N TYR A 305 5.28 -18.52 -3.29
CA TYR A 305 6.07 -18.28 -2.09
C TYR A 305 7.57 -18.15 -2.40
N HIS A 306 8.12 -19.03 -3.22
CA HIS A 306 9.54 -19.00 -3.60
C HIS A 306 9.82 -17.90 -4.62
N ARG A 307 8.96 -17.74 -5.63
CA ARG A 307 9.17 -16.78 -6.72
C ARG A 307 9.18 -15.33 -6.25
N VAL A 308 8.28 -14.93 -5.35
CA VAL A 308 8.29 -13.56 -4.80
C VAL A 308 9.58 -13.27 -4.03
N ARG A 309 10.08 -14.24 -3.29
CA ARG A 309 11.36 -14.11 -2.56
C ARG A 309 12.56 -14.00 -3.50
N GLU A 310 12.55 -14.75 -4.60
CA GLU A 310 13.55 -14.61 -5.65
C GLU A 310 13.50 -13.22 -6.29
N ILE A 311 12.33 -12.75 -6.72
CA ILE A 311 12.15 -11.41 -7.32
C ILE A 311 12.74 -10.32 -6.42
N ARG A 312 12.47 -10.35 -5.12
CA ARG A 312 12.94 -9.32 -4.17
C ARG A 312 14.26 -9.63 -3.48
N GLY A 313 14.94 -10.72 -3.83
CA GLY A 313 16.23 -11.11 -3.25
C GLY A 313 17.31 -10.01 -3.36
N PHE A 314 18.35 -10.06 -2.54
CA PHE A 314 19.44 -9.08 -2.58
C PHE A 314 20.37 -9.27 -3.80
N THR A 315 20.49 -10.51 -4.28
CA THR A 315 21.29 -10.87 -5.44
C THR A 315 20.38 -11.47 -6.50
N GLY A 316 20.53 -11.04 -7.75
CA GLY A 316 19.62 -11.45 -8.83
C GLY A 316 18.24 -10.81 -8.71
N GLY A 317 17.26 -11.37 -9.41
CA GLY A 317 15.88 -10.87 -9.44
C GLY A 317 15.71 -9.58 -10.24
N LYS A 318 14.60 -8.89 -9.99
CA LYS A 318 14.18 -7.71 -10.76
C LYS A 318 14.23 -6.43 -9.92
N GLN A 319 14.32 -5.26 -10.57
CA GLN A 319 14.31 -3.94 -9.92
C GLN A 319 12.87 -3.51 -9.56
N ILE A 320 12.18 -4.36 -8.83
CA ILE A 320 10.82 -4.12 -8.35
C ILE A 320 10.63 -4.74 -6.97
N PHE A 321 9.87 -4.08 -6.09
CA PHE A 321 9.57 -4.64 -4.78
C PHE A 321 8.29 -5.49 -4.86
N ALA A 322 8.45 -6.80 -4.75
CA ALA A 322 7.34 -7.75 -4.78
C ALA A 322 6.82 -8.05 -3.37
N PHE A 323 5.52 -7.89 -3.16
CA PHE A 323 4.79 -8.29 -1.94
C PHE A 323 3.92 -9.49 -2.23
N ASP A 324 3.81 -10.43 -1.30
CA ASP A 324 2.78 -11.47 -1.32
C ASP A 324 1.92 -11.37 -0.07
N PHE A 325 0.73 -10.83 -0.22
CA PHE A 325 -0.13 -10.50 0.93
C PHE A 325 -0.39 -11.70 1.85
N GLN A 326 -0.61 -12.88 1.29
CA GLN A 326 -0.92 -14.07 2.07
C GLN A 326 0.31 -14.84 2.54
N ASN A 327 1.44 -14.79 1.82
CA ASN A 327 2.63 -15.59 2.12
C ASN A 327 3.73 -14.81 2.86
N ASP A 328 3.59 -13.49 3.03
CA ASP A 328 4.58 -12.66 3.74
C ASP A 328 4.35 -12.56 5.25
N GLY A 329 3.46 -13.38 5.81
CA GLY A 329 3.14 -13.38 7.24
C GLY A 329 4.36 -13.49 8.16
N GLU A 330 5.40 -14.24 7.77
CA GLU A 330 6.63 -14.38 8.56
C GLU A 330 7.33 -13.05 8.84
N TYR A 331 7.27 -12.07 7.91
CA TYR A 331 7.90 -10.75 8.08
C TYR A 331 7.11 -9.79 8.97
N VAL A 332 5.84 -10.07 9.22
CA VAL A 332 4.93 -9.21 9.99
C VAL A 332 4.39 -9.88 11.25
N GLY A 333 4.88 -11.09 11.56
CA GLY A 333 4.53 -11.84 12.76
C GLY A 333 3.18 -12.56 12.65
N GLY A 334 2.82 -13.07 11.47
CA GLY A 334 1.61 -13.83 11.19
C GLY A 334 0.49 -13.01 10.59
N CYS A 335 -0.76 -13.44 10.75
CA CYS A 335 -1.93 -12.73 10.23
C CYS A 335 -2.03 -11.30 10.79
N ILE A 336 -2.29 -10.34 9.91
CA ILE A 336 -2.31 -8.90 10.24
C ILE A 336 -3.71 -8.37 10.61
N ALA A 337 -4.76 -9.19 10.46
CA ALA A 337 -6.17 -8.84 10.68
C ALA A 337 -6.50 -8.48 12.14
N GLY A 338 -7.73 -8.07 12.39
CA GLY A 338 -8.28 -7.78 13.72
C GLY A 338 -7.57 -6.66 14.45
N GLY A 339 -7.17 -5.61 13.74
CA GLY A 339 -6.46 -4.46 14.30
C GLY A 339 -5.00 -4.73 14.66
N ARG A 340 -4.45 -5.93 14.40
CA ARG A 340 -3.04 -6.26 14.71
C ARG A 340 -2.08 -5.41 13.89
N ARG A 341 -2.32 -5.27 12.59
CA ARG A 341 -1.62 -4.37 11.68
C ARG A 341 -2.57 -3.56 10.83
N TYR A 342 -3.75 -4.10 10.47
CA TYR A 342 -4.79 -3.40 9.76
C TYR A 342 -6.20 -3.80 10.23
N LEU A 343 -7.17 -2.99 9.86
CA LEU A 343 -8.60 -3.25 9.86
C LEU A 343 -9.22 -2.74 8.56
N HIS A 344 -10.45 -3.11 8.30
CA HIS A 344 -11.22 -2.67 7.16
C HIS A 344 -12.48 -1.92 7.61
N ILE A 345 -12.79 -0.80 6.97
CA ILE A 345 -14.07 -0.10 7.11
C ILE A 345 -14.76 -0.16 5.76
N ASN A 346 -15.85 -0.91 5.68
CA ASN A 346 -16.58 -1.08 4.44
C ASN A 346 -17.48 0.12 4.13
N ALA A 347 -18.03 0.16 2.91
CA ALA A 347 -18.87 1.27 2.45
C ALA A 347 -20.21 1.42 3.21
N ASN A 348 -20.60 0.45 4.05
CA ASN A 348 -21.73 0.53 4.98
C ASN A 348 -21.34 1.09 6.35
N GLY A 349 -20.06 1.37 6.56
CA GLY A 349 -19.50 1.86 7.81
C GLY A 349 -19.22 0.79 8.86
N ASP A 350 -19.31 -0.50 8.53
CA ASP A 350 -18.95 -1.57 9.44
C ASP A 350 -17.43 -1.65 9.60
N VAL A 351 -16.97 -1.93 10.82
CA VAL A 351 -15.57 -2.09 11.18
C VAL A 351 -15.24 -3.57 11.16
N ASP A 352 -14.71 -4.05 10.04
CA ASP A 352 -14.41 -5.44 9.79
C ASP A 352 -12.97 -5.78 10.22
N PRO A 353 -12.71 -6.98 10.77
CA PRO A 353 -11.35 -7.40 11.12
C PRO A 353 -10.46 -7.62 9.91
N CYS A 354 -11.04 -7.94 8.76
CA CYS A 354 -10.33 -8.24 7.51
C CYS A 354 -11.25 -7.96 6.31
N VAL A 355 -10.69 -7.48 5.21
CA VAL A 355 -11.40 -7.22 3.95
C VAL A 355 -12.10 -8.45 3.38
N PHE A 356 -11.64 -9.65 3.74
CA PHE A 356 -12.24 -10.93 3.33
C PHE A 356 -13.21 -11.51 4.37
N ILE A 357 -13.52 -10.79 5.45
CA ILE A 357 -14.46 -11.21 6.50
C ILE A 357 -15.58 -10.18 6.55
N HIS A 358 -16.71 -10.52 5.95
CA HIS A 358 -17.90 -9.67 5.86
C HIS A 358 -18.78 -9.84 7.12
N TYR A 359 -18.18 -9.64 8.29
CA TYR A 359 -18.84 -9.71 9.58
C TYR A 359 -18.21 -8.73 10.58
N SER A 360 -19.05 -7.92 11.18
CA SER A 360 -18.63 -6.94 12.19
C SER A 360 -19.56 -6.91 13.39
N ASN A 361 -19.02 -6.54 14.55
CA ASN A 361 -19.78 -6.15 15.74
C ASN A 361 -19.87 -4.63 15.93
N ALA A 362 -19.20 -3.85 15.07
CA ALA A 362 -19.00 -2.42 15.24
C ALA A 362 -19.31 -1.65 13.94
N ASN A 363 -19.81 -0.42 14.08
CA ASN A 363 -20.12 0.42 12.93
C ASN A 363 -19.83 1.89 13.28
N ILE A 364 -19.12 2.60 12.38
CA ILE A 364 -18.65 3.99 12.59
C ILE A 364 -19.78 5.01 12.82
N TYR A 365 -21.02 4.68 12.44
CA TYR A 365 -22.18 5.55 12.69
C TYR A 365 -22.74 5.41 14.11
N LYS A 366 -22.38 4.36 14.84
CA LYS A 366 -22.92 4.04 16.16
C LYS A 366 -21.91 4.28 17.28
N GLU A 367 -20.62 4.19 16.97
CA GLU A 367 -19.57 4.22 17.98
C GLU A 367 -18.27 4.80 17.44
N SER A 368 -17.32 5.10 18.33
CA SER A 368 -15.99 5.57 17.92
C SER A 368 -15.14 4.46 17.35
N LEU A 369 -14.09 4.83 16.60
CA LEU A 369 -13.11 3.88 16.10
C LEU A 369 -12.45 3.06 17.24
N LEU A 370 -12.18 3.70 18.38
CA LEU A 370 -11.59 3.01 19.54
C LEU A 370 -12.56 2.00 20.15
N ASP A 371 -13.86 2.31 20.23
CA ASP A 371 -14.88 1.36 20.71
C ASP A 371 -15.00 0.19 19.74
N GLY A 372 -14.97 0.46 18.43
CA GLY A 372 -14.92 -0.60 17.41
C GLY A 372 -13.73 -1.54 17.57
N LEU A 373 -12.54 -1.02 17.87
CA LEU A 373 -11.34 -1.81 18.16
C LEU A 373 -11.43 -2.63 19.46
N LYS A 374 -12.38 -2.31 20.33
CA LYS A 374 -12.70 -3.05 21.56
C LYS A 374 -13.93 -3.95 21.41
N SER A 375 -14.52 -4.02 20.23
CA SER A 375 -15.66 -4.91 19.99
C SER A 375 -15.28 -6.39 20.19
N PRO A 376 -16.25 -7.29 20.46
CA PRO A 376 -15.97 -8.68 20.78
C PRO A 376 -15.07 -9.38 19.76
N ILE A 377 -15.29 -9.14 18.46
CA ILE A 377 -14.47 -9.77 17.40
C ILE A 377 -13.02 -9.28 17.45
N PHE A 378 -12.78 -7.97 17.63
CA PHE A 378 -11.43 -7.43 17.71
C PHE A 378 -10.69 -7.87 18.97
N MET A 379 -11.40 -7.98 20.11
CA MET A 379 -10.82 -8.50 21.34
C MET A 379 -10.50 -9.99 21.24
N ALA A 380 -11.29 -10.78 20.51
CA ALA A 380 -10.92 -12.17 20.20
C ALA A 380 -9.60 -12.26 19.43
N TYR A 381 -9.36 -11.36 18.43
CA TYR A 381 -8.06 -11.26 17.75
C TYR A 381 -6.93 -10.77 18.67
N HIS A 382 -7.21 -9.90 19.62
CA HIS A 382 -6.22 -9.43 20.60
C HIS A 382 -5.77 -10.57 21.51
N ASP A 383 -6.70 -11.39 21.99
CA ASP A 383 -6.46 -12.46 22.96
C ASP A 383 -5.90 -13.74 22.31
N LEU A 384 -6.06 -13.91 20.98
CA LEU A 384 -5.46 -15.01 20.25
C LEU A 384 -3.93 -14.88 20.23
N SER A 385 -3.23 -15.87 20.74
CA SER A 385 -1.78 -15.98 20.52
C SER A 385 -1.48 -16.29 19.06
N LEU A 386 -0.31 -15.85 18.58
CA LEU A 386 0.15 -16.11 17.20
C LEU A 386 0.14 -17.60 16.81
N ILE A 387 0.26 -18.48 17.78
CA ILE A 387 0.28 -19.94 17.56
C ILE A 387 -1.09 -20.48 17.08
N HIS A 388 -2.16 -19.75 17.32
CA HIS A 388 -3.51 -20.12 16.89
C HIS A 388 -3.89 -19.57 15.52
N ILE A 389 -3.02 -18.78 14.94
CA ILE A 389 -3.20 -18.13 13.64
C ILE A 389 -2.32 -18.81 12.59
#